data_5882647ea289d671cad0ae78a58c8d78
#
_entry.id   5882647ea289d671cad0ae78a58c8d78
#
_cell.length_a   1.000
_cell.length_b   1.000
_cell.length_c   1.000
_cell.angle_alpha   90.00
_cell.angle_beta   90.00
_cell.angle_gamma   90.00
#
_symmetry.space_group_name_H-M   'P 1'
#
loop_
_entity.id
_entity.type
_entity.pdbx_description
1 polymer ?
#
loop_
_entity_poly.entity_id
_entity_poly.type
_entity_poly.pdbx_seq_one_letter_code
_entity_poly.pdbx_strand_id
1 'polypeptide(L)'
;MSKDHEILVVDDEQVIIDAVIKICSIDNYNVDSALNVTTAIEKISKNFYPIIVCDIMMPDGNGFQILDELRSRHVESAVIMMTGYSTVENAVNSLYKGAVDFIPKPFTVDELLNSIFRANKYLNILKRVRESFNRKQSTELIYVNCPSRYSRLGYSSWLCKESEGSVLVGVCDLFLKTIESLKEIEFMKPEEELMQGIACATLVSVDDRSHKILSPVSGSIVEINQELKQNASLIEKDPFFQGWLYRVIPEDLEYESKNLIPCSSDR
;
A
#
# COMPACT_ATOMS: atom_id res chain seq x y z
N MET A 1 -10.91 -28.30 -16.25
CA MET A 1 -11.12 -26.90 -15.83
C MET A 1 -9.74 -26.31 -15.58
N SER A 2 -9.29 -25.34 -16.37
CA SER A 2 -8.05 -24.62 -16.08
C SER A 2 -8.25 -23.96 -14.71
N LYS A 3 -7.32 -24.17 -13.78
CA LYS A 3 -7.32 -23.35 -12.54
C LYS A 3 -7.13 -21.91 -13.00
N ASP A 4 -8.07 -21.03 -12.64
CA ASP A 4 -7.91 -19.60 -12.89
C ASP A 4 -6.62 -19.13 -12.19
N HIS A 5 -5.82 -18.32 -12.88
CA HIS A 5 -4.62 -17.77 -12.29
C HIS A 5 -5.01 -16.69 -11.27
N GLU A 6 -4.39 -16.74 -10.08
CA GLU A 6 -4.67 -15.81 -8.99
C GLU A 6 -3.73 -14.60 -9.01
N ILE A 7 -2.52 -14.79 -9.56
CA ILE A 7 -1.47 -13.78 -9.63
C ILE A 7 -0.91 -13.72 -11.05
N LEU A 8 -0.72 -12.52 -11.56
CA LEU A 8 0.11 -12.25 -12.74
C LEU A 8 1.40 -11.58 -12.26
N VAL A 9 2.56 -12.18 -12.55
CA VAL A 9 3.86 -11.53 -12.35
C VAL A 9 4.36 -10.96 -13.66
N VAL A 10 4.81 -9.70 -13.65
CA VAL A 10 5.30 -8.99 -14.83
C VAL A 10 6.68 -8.42 -14.54
N ASP A 11 7.69 -8.93 -15.22
CA ASP A 11 9.10 -8.56 -15.02
C ASP A 11 9.89 -8.95 -16.26
N ASP A 12 10.86 -8.15 -16.71
CA ASP A 12 11.68 -8.50 -17.88
C ASP A 12 12.80 -9.49 -17.51
N GLU A 13 13.07 -9.68 -16.22
CA GLU A 13 14.05 -10.64 -15.71
C GLU A 13 13.39 -11.99 -15.37
N GLN A 14 13.64 -13.03 -16.17
CA GLN A 14 13.11 -14.38 -15.92
C GLN A 14 13.47 -14.90 -14.51
N VAL A 15 14.64 -14.56 -14.01
CA VAL A 15 15.09 -14.98 -12.67
C VAL A 15 14.19 -14.40 -11.56
N ILE A 16 13.68 -13.19 -11.73
CA ILE A 16 12.74 -12.58 -10.78
C ILE A 16 11.36 -13.25 -10.88
N ILE A 17 10.88 -13.50 -12.10
CA ILE A 17 9.65 -14.27 -12.33
C ILE A 17 9.71 -15.62 -11.62
N ASP A 18 10.79 -16.39 -11.83
CA ASP A 18 10.98 -17.71 -11.24
C ASP A 18 11.02 -17.65 -9.70
N ALA A 19 11.66 -16.61 -9.15
CA ALA A 19 11.69 -16.36 -7.71
C ALA A 19 10.29 -16.08 -7.17
N VAL A 20 9.52 -15.19 -7.80
CA VAL A 20 8.14 -14.87 -7.40
C VAL A 20 7.24 -16.11 -7.47
N ILE A 21 7.29 -16.88 -8.57
CA ILE A 21 6.53 -18.12 -8.72
C ILE A 21 6.88 -19.11 -7.58
N LYS A 22 8.16 -19.28 -7.29
CA LYS A 22 8.62 -20.19 -6.23
C LYS A 22 8.12 -19.74 -4.85
N ILE A 23 8.18 -18.44 -4.55
CA ILE A 23 7.69 -17.89 -3.29
C ILE A 23 6.19 -18.08 -3.17
N CYS A 24 5.43 -17.70 -4.21
CA CYS A 24 3.98 -17.84 -4.24
C CYS A 24 3.50 -19.30 -4.12
N SER A 25 4.31 -20.26 -4.59
CA SER A 25 4.01 -21.69 -4.45
C SER A 25 3.98 -22.18 -3.00
N ILE A 26 4.61 -21.46 -2.06
CA ILE A 26 4.59 -21.79 -0.63
C ILE A 26 3.14 -21.75 -0.10
N ASP A 27 2.37 -20.75 -0.52
CA ASP A 27 0.96 -20.58 -0.15
C ASP A 27 -0.01 -21.13 -1.23
N ASN A 28 0.49 -21.96 -2.15
CA ASN A 28 -0.27 -22.62 -3.22
C ASN A 28 -0.96 -21.69 -4.21
N TYR A 29 -0.49 -20.47 -4.39
CA TYR A 29 -1.00 -19.58 -5.43
C TYR A 29 -0.68 -20.08 -6.83
N ASN A 30 -1.66 -19.96 -7.74
CA ASN A 30 -1.48 -20.22 -9.15
C ASN A 30 -1.03 -18.94 -9.86
N VAL A 31 0.22 -18.94 -10.36
CA VAL A 31 0.87 -17.75 -10.92
C VAL A 31 1.02 -17.89 -12.44
N ASP A 32 0.57 -16.87 -13.18
CA ASP A 32 0.93 -16.65 -14.59
C ASP A 32 2.00 -15.56 -14.67
N SER A 33 2.69 -15.46 -15.80
CA SER A 33 3.81 -14.52 -15.97
C SER A 33 3.82 -13.81 -17.31
N ALA A 34 4.41 -12.62 -17.38
CA ALA A 34 4.69 -11.89 -18.60
C ALA A 34 6.07 -11.23 -18.50
N LEU A 35 6.86 -11.29 -19.58
CA LEU A 35 8.22 -10.73 -19.64
C LEU A 35 8.25 -9.26 -20.07
N ASN A 36 7.10 -8.64 -20.32
CA ASN A 36 7.01 -7.26 -20.77
C ASN A 36 5.58 -6.71 -20.61
N VAL A 37 5.46 -5.39 -20.69
CA VAL A 37 4.18 -4.67 -20.55
C VAL A 37 3.17 -5.09 -21.60
N THR A 38 3.60 -5.22 -22.86
CA THR A 38 2.73 -5.56 -23.99
C THR A 38 2.04 -6.91 -23.76
N THR A 39 2.81 -7.94 -23.44
CA THR A 39 2.29 -9.28 -23.14
C THR A 39 1.38 -9.27 -21.90
N ALA A 40 1.73 -8.49 -20.86
CA ALA A 40 0.90 -8.36 -19.68
C ALA A 40 -0.48 -7.77 -20.01
N ILE A 41 -0.53 -6.68 -20.77
CA ILE A 41 -1.77 -6.04 -21.22
C ILE A 41 -2.62 -7.00 -22.07
N GLU A 42 -2.00 -7.76 -22.97
CA GLU A 42 -2.71 -8.79 -23.73
C GLU A 42 -3.34 -9.87 -22.83
N LYS A 43 -2.61 -10.33 -21.82
CA LYS A 43 -3.12 -11.31 -20.86
C LYS A 43 -4.26 -10.74 -20.01
N ILE A 44 -4.12 -9.53 -19.48
CA ILE A 44 -5.15 -8.82 -18.72
C ILE A 44 -6.42 -8.59 -19.57
N SER A 45 -6.28 -8.41 -20.89
CA SER A 45 -7.41 -8.25 -21.79
C SER A 45 -8.26 -9.51 -21.96
N LYS A 46 -7.68 -10.68 -21.75
CA LYS A 46 -8.29 -12.00 -21.97
C LYS A 46 -8.68 -12.71 -20.68
N ASN A 47 -7.99 -12.41 -19.58
CA ASN A 47 -8.16 -13.08 -18.29
C ASN A 47 -8.24 -12.04 -17.16
N PHE A 48 -8.94 -12.40 -16.09
CA PHE A 48 -8.94 -11.64 -14.85
C PHE A 48 -7.86 -12.17 -13.90
N TYR A 49 -7.02 -11.28 -13.40
CA TYR A 49 -6.02 -11.57 -12.38
C TYR A 49 -6.33 -10.72 -11.14
N PRO A 50 -6.76 -11.33 -10.03
CA PRO A 50 -7.02 -10.59 -8.79
C PRO A 50 -5.82 -9.77 -8.32
N ILE A 51 -4.61 -10.35 -8.39
CA ILE A 51 -3.37 -9.71 -7.96
C ILE A 51 -2.40 -9.63 -9.13
N ILE A 52 -1.74 -8.50 -9.28
CA ILE A 52 -0.69 -8.28 -10.26
C ILE A 52 0.56 -7.78 -9.51
N VAL A 53 1.68 -8.49 -9.69
CA VAL A 53 3.00 -8.11 -9.16
C VAL A 53 3.83 -7.65 -10.35
N CYS A 54 4.18 -6.36 -10.41
CA CYS A 54 4.72 -5.76 -11.62
C CYS A 54 5.98 -4.95 -11.37
N ASP A 55 7.02 -5.17 -12.18
CA ASP A 55 8.16 -4.25 -12.22
C ASP A 55 7.73 -2.91 -12.83
N ILE A 56 8.35 -1.83 -12.35
CA ILE A 56 8.15 -0.48 -12.88
C ILE A 56 8.91 -0.30 -14.19
N MET A 57 10.18 -0.73 -14.24
CA MET A 57 11.10 -0.42 -15.34
C MET A 57 11.34 -1.65 -16.21
N MET A 58 10.76 -1.65 -17.41
CA MET A 58 10.97 -2.71 -18.40
C MET A 58 11.38 -2.11 -19.76
N PRO A 59 12.14 -2.85 -20.62
CA PRO A 59 12.66 -2.33 -21.87
C PRO A 59 11.59 -1.86 -22.88
N ASP A 60 10.40 -2.47 -22.85
CA ASP A 60 9.30 -2.16 -23.79
C ASP A 60 8.31 -1.12 -23.25
N GLY A 61 8.45 -0.72 -21.95
CA GLY A 61 7.54 0.23 -21.35
C GLY A 61 7.67 0.35 -19.84
N ASN A 62 6.78 1.14 -19.26
CA ASN A 62 6.72 1.35 -17.82
C ASN A 62 5.53 0.61 -17.22
N GLY A 63 5.75 -0.14 -16.12
CA GLY A 63 4.71 -0.89 -15.41
C GLY A 63 3.51 -0.05 -14.95
N PHE A 64 3.65 1.27 -14.84
CA PHE A 64 2.52 2.16 -14.58
C PHE A 64 1.43 2.12 -15.67
N GLN A 65 1.77 1.71 -16.90
CA GLN A 65 0.80 1.52 -17.98
C GLN A 65 -0.22 0.43 -17.64
N ILE A 66 0.17 -0.56 -16.83
CA ILE A 66 -0.74 -1.60 -16.35
C ILE A 66 -1.79 -0.99 -15.40
N LEU A 67 -1.39 -0.09 -14.48
CA LEU A 67 -2.33 0.62 -13.62
C LEU A 67 -3.31 1.48 -14.44
N ASP A 68 -2.80 2.20 -15.44
CA ASP A 68 -3.61 3.04 -16.31
C ASP A 68 -4.59 2.20 -17.16
N GLU A 69 -4.16 1.02 -17.65
CA GLU A 69 -5.00 0.07 -18.38
C GLU A 69 -6.13 -0.52 -17.52
N LEU A 70 -5.80 -0.99 -16.32
CA LEU A 70 -6.79 -1.50 -15.37
C LEU A 70 -7.84 -0.45 -15.01
N ARG A 71 -7.39 0.79 -14.79
CA ARG A 71 -8.27 1.92 -14.50
C ARG A 71 -9.20 2.23 -15.68
N SER A 72 -8.67 2.28 -16.90
CA SER A 72 -9.45 2.56 -18.12
C SER A 72 -10.56 1.54 -18.36
N ARG A 73 -10.30 0.29 -17.97
CA ARG A 73 -11.25 -0.83 -18.10
C ARG A 73 -12.14 -1.05 -16.88
N HIS A 74 -11.97 -0.24 -15.83
CA HIS A 74 -12.66 -0.44 -14.55
C HIS A 74 -12.47 -1.86 -13.95
N VAL A 75 -11.26 -2.44 -14.14
CA VAL A 75 -10.90 -3.74 -13.59
C VAL A 75 -10.33 -3.55 -12.20
N GLU A 76 -10.92 -4.22 -11.21
CA GLU A 76 -10.45 -4.16 -9.84
C GLU A 76 -9.45 -5.29 -9.57
N SER A 77 -8.19 -5.04 -9.88
CA SER A 77 -7.06 -5.87 -9.48
C SER A 77 -6.22 -5.12 -8.45
N ALA A 78 -5.69 -5.82 -7.47
CA ALA A 78 -4.70 -5.28 -6.55
C ALA A 78 -3.31 -5.34 -7.21
N VAL A 79 -2.70 -4.18 -7.44
CA VAL A 79 -1.38 -4.10 -8.07
C VAL A 79 -0.33 -3.84 -7.00
N ILE A 80 0.69 -4.69 -6.95
CA ILE A 80 1.91 -4.54 -6.14
C ILE A 80 3.02 -4.15 -7.11
N MET A 81 3.59 -2.96 -6.94
CA MET A 81 4.71 -2.54 -7.77
C MET A 81 6.03 -2.98 -7.17
N MET A 82 6.94 -3.46 -8.03
CA MET A 82 8.32 -3.81 -7.66
C MET A 82 9.30 -2.95 -8.44
N THR A 83 10.49 -2.67 -7.91
CA THR A 83 11.58 -2.11 -8.72
C THR A 83 12.95 -2.28 -8.08
N GLY A 84 13.98 -2.50 -8.91
CA GLY A 84 15.38 -2.39 -8.53
C GLY A 84 15.87 -0.96 -8.41
N TYR A 85 15.17 -0.01 -9.03
CA TYR A 85 15.41 1.43 -8.90
C TYR A 85 14.45 2.02 -7.87
N SER A 86 14.66 1.64 -6.59
CA SER A 86 13.83 2.08 -5.46
C SER A 86 14.11 3.54 -5.11
N THR A 87 13.78 4.46 -6.03
CA THR A 87 13.75 5.88 -5.71
C THR A 87 12.49 6.21 -4.92
N VAL A 88 12.58 7.21 -4.07
CA VAL A 88 11.43 7.80 -3.37
C VAL A 88 10.30 8.12 -4.36
N GLU A 89 10.65 8.69 -5.50
CA GLU A 89 9.71 9.06 -6.56
C GLU A 89 8.92 7.85 -7.09
N ASN A 90 9.58 6.71 -7.31
CA ASN A 90 8.91 5.49 -7.80
C ASN A 90 7.94 4.92 -6.76
N ALA A 91 8.31 4.90 -5.48
CA ALA A 91 7.43 4.44 -4.41
C ALA A 91 6.18 5.33 -4.30
N VAL A 92 6.40 6.64 -4.24
CA VAL A 92 5.33 7.64 -4.13
C VAL A 92 4.39 7.59 -5.35
N ASN A 93 4.95 7.59 -6.58
CA ASN A 93 4.15 7.50 -7.80
C ASN A 93 3.34 6.21 -7.89
N SER A 94 3.89 5.08 -7.44
CA SER A 94 3.18 3.80 -7.42
C SER A 94 1.90 3.90 -6.59
N LEU A 95 2.02 4.37 -5.36
CA LEU A 95 0.89 4.50 -4.44
C LEU A 95 -0.08 5.60 -4.89
N TYR A 96 0.41 6.74 -5.40
CA TYR A 96 -0.42 7.81 -5.94
C TYR A 96 -1.26 7.34 -7.13
N LYS A 97 -0.70 6.50 -8.01
CA LYS A 97 -1.40 5.91 -9.15
C LYS A 97 -2.37 4.78 -8.78
N GLY A 98 -2.41 4.36 -7.52
CA GLY A 98 -3.36 3.39 -6.99
C GLY A 98 -2.82 1.97 -6.85
N ALA A 99 -1.50 1.77 -6.89
CA ALA A 99 -0.93 0.52 -6.42
C ALA A 99 -1.29 0.31 -4.93
N VAL A 100 -1.58 -0.94 -4.57
CA VAL A 100 -1.93 -1.31 -3.19
C VAL A 100 -0.68 -1.35 -2.32
N ASP A 101 0.45 -1.71 -2.93
CA ASP A 101 1.73 -1.82 -2.25
C ASP A 101 2.91 -1.59 -3.18
N PHE A 102 4.08 -1.39 -2.58
CA PHE A 102 5.36 -1.19 -3.26
C PHE A 102 6.46 -1.99 -2.56
N ILE A 103 7.23 -2.76 -3.34
CA ILE A 103 8.32 -3.62 -2.84
C ILE A 103 9.62 -3.24 -3.55
N PRO A 104 10.67 -2.78 -2.85
CA PRO A 104 11.99 -2.59 -3.44
C PRO A 104 12.66 -3.94 -3.74
N LYS A 105 13.35 -4.06 -4.85
CA LYS A 105 14.26 -5.18 -5.14
C LYS A 105 15.67 -4.85 -4.59
N PRO A 106 16.39 -5.82 -3.95
CA PRO A 106 15.97 -7.18 -3.67
C PRO A 106 14.98 -7.26 -2.50
N PHE A 107 14.02 -8.18 -2.56
CA PHE A 107 13.02 -8.41 -1.53
C PHE A 107 13.19 -9.80 -0.88
N THR A 108 12.72 -9.92 0.34
CA THR A 108 12.66 -11.18 1.07
C THR A 108 11.38 -11.97 0.75
N VAL A 109 11.36 -13.26 1.10
CA VAL A 109 10.16 -14.10 1.00
C VAL A 109 9.00 -13.48 1.77
N ASP A 110 9.26 -13.02 3.01
CA ASP A 110 8.24 -12.47 3.90
C ASP A 110 7.68 -11.13 3.37
N GLU A 111 8.52 -10.26 2.81
CA GLU A 111 8.06 -9.00 2.22
C GLU A 111 7.08 -9.24 1.08
N LEU A 112 7.38 -10.16 0.17
CA LEU A 112 6.48 -10.48 -0.94
C LEU A 112 5.18 -11.14 -0.46
N LEU A 113 5.27 -12.16 0.41
CA LEU A 113 4.09 -12.86 0.93
C LEU A 113 3.20 -11.92 1.77
N ASN A 114 3.78 -11.04 2.58
CA ASN A 114 3.02 -10.04 3.35
C ASN A 114 2.29 -9.06 2.43
N SER A 115 2.91 -8.61 1.32
CA SER A 115 2.24 -7.75 0.34
C SER A 115 1.10 -8.46 -0.39
N ILE A 116 1.29 -9.72 -0.78
CA ILE A 116 0.24 -10.54 -1.39
C ILE A 116 -0.92 -10.76 -0.41
N PHE A 117 -0.60 -11.04 0.86
CA PHE A 117 -1.61 -11.20 1.92
C PHE A 117 -2.44 -9.92 2.07
N ARG A 118 -1.81 -8.73 2.16
CA ARG A 118 -2.51 -7.45 2.22
C ARG A 118 -3.36 -7.20 0.97
N ALA A 119 -2.84 -7.50 -0.21
CA ALA A 119 -3.58 -7.36 -1.47
C ALA A 119 -4.86 -8.22 -1.49
N ASN A 120 -4.80 -9.46 -1.01
CA ASN A 120 -5.98 -10.32 -0.86
C ASN A 120 -7.00 -9.76 0.15
N LYS A 121 -6.53 -9.30 1.31
CA LYS A 121 -7.41 -8.66 2.32
C LYS A 121 -8.06 -7.40 1.75
N TYR A 122 -7.30 -6.56 1.04
CA TYR A 122 -7.81 -5.37 0.36
C TYR A 122 -8.96 -5.69 -0.61
N LEU A 123 -8.77 -6.67 -1.50
CA LEU A 123 -9.80 -7.09 -2.45
C LEU A 123 -11.05 -7.61 -1.73
N ASN A 124 -10.88 -8.38 -0.65
CA ASN A 124 -12.00 -8.88 0.15
C ASN A 124 -12.77 -7.72 0.84
N ILE A 125 -12.07 -6.70 1.32
CA ILE A 125 -12.69 -5.50 1.88
C ILE A 125 -13.51 -4.77 0.81
N LEU A 126 -12.95 -4.52 -0.37
CA LEU A 126 -13.67 -3.87 -1.47
C LEU A 126 -14.91 -4.65 -1.90
N LYS A 127 -14.80 -5.97 -1.99
CA LYS A 127 -15.94 -6.84 -2.28
C LYS A 127 -17.06 -6.70 -1.23
N ARG A 128 -16.72 -6.73 0.06
CA ARG A 128 -17.68 -6.55 1.16
C ARG A 128 -18.35 -5.18 1.11
N VAL A 129 -17.58 -4.12 0.87
CA VAL A 129 -18.10 -2.75 0.70
C VAL A 129 -19.14 -2.71 -0.42
N ARG A 130 -18.82 -3.26 -1.60
CA ARG A 130 -19.75 -3.31 -2.73
C ARG A 130 -21.01 -4.11 -2.42
N GLU A 131 -20.88 -5.27 -1.76
CA GLU A 131 -22.02 -6.08 -1.35
C GLU A 131 -22.89 -5.36 -0.34
N SER A 132 -22.32 -4.59 0.59
CA SER A 132 -23.06 -3.80 1.56
C SER A 132 -23.90 -2.69 0.90
N PHE A 133 -23.34 -2.00 -0.10
CA PHE A 133 -24.08 -1.00 -0.89
C PHE A 133 -25.29 -1.62 -1.62
N ASN A 134 -25.12 -2.82 -2.18
CA ASN A 134 -26.20 -3.51 -2.91
C ASN A 134 -27.33 -4.03 -2.00
N ARG A 135 -27.03 -4.35 -0.75
CA ARG A 135 -28.02 -4.94 0.20
C ARG A 135 -28.90 -3.92 0.92
N LYS A 136 -28.69 -2.60 0.78
CA LYS A 136 -29.45 -1.50 1.43
C LYS A 136 -29.71 -1.60 2.95
N GLN A 137 -29.17 -2.59 3.64
CA GLN A 137 -29.47 -2.90 5.05
C GLN A 137 -28.24 -3.20 5.92
N SER A 138 -27.02 -3.09 5.37
CA SER A 138 -25.82 -3.32 6.18
C SER A 138 -25.43 -2.04 6.91
N THR A 139 -25.56 -2.04 8.23
CA THR A 139 -25.04 -1.02 9.14
C THR A 139 -23.59 -1.32 9.55
N GLU A 140 -22.97 -2.35 8.99
CA GLU A 140 -21.61 -2.75 9.33
C GLU A 140 -20.60 -1.78 8.72
N LEU A 141 -19.91 -1.04 9.58
CA LEU A 141 -18.78 -0.21 9.19
C LEU A 141 -17.56 -1.11 8.93
N ILE A 142 -17.20 -1.28 7.67
CA ILE A 142 -16.10 -2.18 7.27
C ILE A 142 -14.75 -1.51 7.54
N TYR A 143 -14.64 -0.23 7.21
CA TYR A 143 -13.52 0.65 7.58
C TYR A 143 -13.96 2.11 7.60
N VAL A 144 -13.19 2.96 8.27
CA VAL A 144 -13.43 4.40 8.37
C VAL A 144 -12.65 5.13 7.27
N ASN A 145 -13.35 5.90 6.46
CA ASN A 145 -12.69 6.76 5.47
C ASN A 145 -11.82 7.82 6.14
N CYS A 146 -10.71 8.13 5.49
CA CYS A 146 -9.85 9.23 5.90
C CYS A 146 -10.64 10.55 5.91
N PRO A 147 -10.54 11.38 6.99
CA PRO A 147 -11.26 12.64 7.07
C PRO A 147 -10.92 13.58 5.91
N SER A 148 -11.93 14.29 5.36
CA SER A 148 -11.81 15.09 4.12
C SER A 148 -10.75 16.20 4.15
N ARG A 149 -10.34 16.65 5.34
CA ARG A 149 -9.27 17.65 5.52
C ARG A 149 -7.85 17.06 5.47
N TYR A 150 -7.72 15.73 5.41
CA TYR A 150 -6.47 15.01 5.36
C TYR A 150 -6.05 14.75 3.92
N SER A 151 -4.78 14.39 3.74
CA SER A 151 -4.24 13.82 2.50
C SER A 151 -3.59 12.47 2.80
N ARG A 152 -3.49 11.59 1.82
CA ARG A 152 -2.95 10.24 2.03
C ARG A 152 -1.96 9.83 0.94
N LEU A 153 -0.99 9.03 1.32
CA LEU A 153 -0.07 8.34 0.41
C LEU A 153 -0.64 6.94 0.13
N GLY A 154 -1.29 6.78 -1.02
CA GLY A 154 -2.02 5.56 -1.33
C GLY A 154 -3.07 5.23 -0.26
N TYR A 155 -3.09 3.99 0.18
CA TYR A 155 -3.93 3.51 1.29
C TYR A 155 -3.11 3.21 2.56
N SER A 156 -1.81 3.57 2.55
CA SER A 156 -0.87 3.27 3.63
C SER A 156 -0.95 4.29 4.77
N SER A 157 -0.58 5.51 4.49
CA SER A 157 -0.44 6.55 5.51
C SER A 157 -1.20 7.83 5.16
N TRP A 158 -1.53 8.59 6.17
CA TRP A 158 -2.19 9.88 6.04
C TRP A 158 -1.37 11.01 6.66
N LEU A 159 -1.65 12.23 6.22
CA LEU A 159 -1.11 13.49 6.69
C LEU A 159 -2.25 14.44 7.03
N CYS A 160 -2.16 15.10 8.18
CA CYS A 160 -3.05 16.18 8.60
C CYS A 160 -2.25 17.44 8.92
N LYS A 161 -2.56 18.56 8.26
CA LYS A 161 -1.93 19.86 8.54
C LYS A 161 -2.43 20.42 9.86
N GLU A 162 -1.52 20.94 10.69
CA GLU A 162 -1.83 21.67 11.91
C GLU A 162 -1.66 23.19 11.73
N SER A 163 -2.11 23.99 12.70
CA SER A 163 -2.14 25.46 12.58
C SER A 163 -0.75 26.12 12.64
N GLU A 164 0.24 25.46 13.21
CA GLU A 164 1.58 26.03 13.47
C GLU A 164 2.64 25.59 12.43
N GLY A 165 2.20 25.06 11.29
CA GLY A 165 3.09 24.62 10.22
C GLY A 165 3.61 23.19 10.37
N SER A 166 3.33 22.53 11.50
CA SER A 166 3.56 21.10 11.68
C SER A 166 2.47 20.26 11.00
N VAL A 167 2.75 18.98 10.86
CA VAL A 167 1.78 17.99 10.35
C VAL A 167 1.74 16.78 11.27
N LEU A 168 0.58 16.16 11.39
CA LEU A 168 0.45 14.83 11.98
C LEU A 168 0.50 13.79 10.86
N VAL A 169 1.17 12.68 11.15
CA VAL A 169 1.31 11.51 10.27
C VAL A 169 0.75 10.28 10.99
N GLY A 170 -0.01 9.47 10.29
CA GLY A 170 -0.57 8.22 10.83
C GLY A 170 -0.88 7.20 9.73
N VAL A 171 -1.58 6.13 10.11
CA VAL A 171 -1.90 4.99 9.23
C VAL A 171 -3.37 5.03 8.84
N CYS A 172 -3.67 4.79 7.55
CA CYS A 172 -5.06 4.72 7.08
C CYS A 172 -5.78 3.49 7.65
N ASP A 173 -7.04 3.66 8.04
CA ASP A 173 -7.82 2.54 8.59
C ASP A 173 -7.96 1.38 7.60
N LEU A 174 -8.10 1.68 6.31
CA LEU A 174 -8.13 0.66 5.27
C LEU A 174 -6.87 -0.21 5.28
N PHE A 175 -5.67 0.38 5.49
CA PHE A 175 -4.43 -0.40 5.63
C PHE A 175 -4.49 -1.27 6.89
N LEU A 176 -4.89 -0.72 8.04
CA LEU A 176 -5.01 -1.46 9.29
C LEU A 176 -5.97 -2.66 9.17
N LYS A 177 -7.04 -2.54 8.36
CA LYS A 177 -7.97 -3.67 8.08
C LYS A 177 -7.40 -4.73 7.14
N THR A 178 -6.26 -4.46 6.48
CA THR A 178 -5.57 -5.47 5.63
C THR A 178 -4.57 -6.33 6.40
N ILE A 179 -4.28 -6.00 7.65
CA ILE A 179 -3.38 -6.76 8.52
C ILE A 179 -4.16 -7.39 9.67
N GLU A 180 -3.54 -8.34 10.37
CA GLU A 180 -4.11 -8.87 11.63
C GLU A 180 -3.90 -7.86 12.76
N SER A 181 -4.58 -8.09 13.90
CA SER A 181 -4.49 -7.18 15.06
C SER A 181 -3.06 -6.88 15.46
N LEU A 182 -2.81 -5.63 15.87
CA LEU A 182 -1.46 -5.17 16.19
C LEU A 182 -0.99 -5.69 17.54
N LYS A 183 0.24 -6.15 17.55
CA LYS A 183 1.01 -6.52 18.74
C LYS A 183 1.90 -5.36 19.19
N GLU A 184 2.59 -4.71 18.23
CA GLU A 184 3.61 -3.69 18.50
C GLU A 184 3.75 -2.72 17.33
N ILE A 185 4.24 -1.51 17.60
CA ILE A 185 4.66 -0.52 16.61
C ILE A 185 6.12 -0.17 16.88
N GLU A 186 6.97 -0.42 15.89
CA GLU A 186 8.36 0.01 15.89
C GLU A 186 8.44 1.41 15.28
N PHE A 187 8.83 2.38 16.09
CA PHE A 187 8.97 3.78 15.70
C PHE A 187 10.41 4.11 15.28
N MET A 188 10.56 5.08 14.40
CA MET A 188 11.84 5.75 14.19
C MET A 188 12.26 6.52 15.45
N LYS A 189 13.57 6.77 15.58
CA LYS A 189 14.09 7.56 16.68
C LYS A 189 13.83 9.06 16.47
N PRO A 190 13.73 9.86 17.54
CA PRO A 190 13.47 11.31 17.42
C PRO A 190 14.52 12.09 16.63
N GLU A 191 15.76 11.56 16.53
CA GLU A 191 16.86 12.21 15.81
C GLU A 191 16.88 11.84 14.30
N GLU A 192 16.02 10.91 13.88
CA GLU A 192 15.93 10.48 12.48
C GLU A 192 14.96 11.37 11.72
N GLU A 193 15.29 11.64 10.46
CA GLU A 193 14.44 12.41 9.55
C GLU A 193 13.53 11.48 8.75
N LEU A 194 12.29 11.87 8.61
CA LEU A 194 11.37 11.22 7.68
C LEU A 194 11.72 11.61 6.24
N MET A 195 11.56 10.67 5.33
CA MET A 195 11.63 10.93 3.89
C MET A 195 10.35 10.40 3.23
N GLN A 196 9.68 11.24 2.45
CA GLN A 196 8.45 10.84 1.74
C GLN A 196 8.68 9.54 0.94
N GLY A 197 7.81 8.55 1.06
CA GLY A 197 7.93 7.27 0.36
C GLY A 197 8.92 6.27 0.95
N ILE A 198 9.64 6.62 2.02
CA ILE A 198 10.49 5.70 2.77
C ILE A 198 9.75 5.20 4.02
N ALA A 199 10.08 3.99 4.46
CA ALA A 199 9.47 3.42 5.67
C ALA A 199 9.76 4.27 6.90
N CYS A 200 8.71 4.71 7.59
CA CYS A 200 8.80 5.51 8.81
C CYS A 200 8.38 4.75 10.08
N ALA A 201 7.68 3.65 9.94
CA ALA A 201 7.32 2.77 11.04
C ALA A 201 7.17 1.33 10.56
N THR A 202 7.28 0.36 11.49
CA THR A 202 6.92 -1.03 11.24
C THR A 202 5.79 -1.42 12.18
N LEU A 203 4.69 -1.90 11.63
CA LEU A 203 3.60 -2.49 12.41
C LEU A 203 3.83 -4.00 12.50
N VAL A 204 3.93 -4.53 13.71
CA VAL A 204 4.04 -5.97 13.95
C VAL A 204 2.69 -6.49 14.40
N SER A 205 2.13 -7.44 13.67
CA SER A 205 0.84 -8.05 13.98
C SER A 205 0.97 -9.29 14.87
N VAL A 206 -0.15 -9.76 15.43
CA VAL A 206 -0.17 -10.90 16.36
C VAL A 206 0.27 -12.23 15.73
N ASP A 207 0.26 -12.34 14.42
CA ASP A 207 0.82 -13.44 13.64
C ASP A 207 2.31 -13.28 13.31
N ASP A 208 2.99 -12.35 14.00
CA ASP A 208 4.41 -12.00 13.88
C ASP A 208 4.83 -11.50 12.48
N ARG A 209 3.89 -11.01 11.68
CA ARG A 209 4.18 -10.36 10.39
C ARG A 209 4.54 -8.89 10.60
N SER A 210 5.53 -8.43 9.84
CA SER A 210 5.98 -7.04 9.84
C SER A 210 5.46 -6.30 8.62
N HIS A 211 4.89 -5.11 8.84
CA HIS A 211 4.28 -4.29 7.79
C HIS A 211 4.87 -2.88 7.83
N LYS A 212 5.63 -2.52 6.81
CA LYS A 212 6.28 -1.20 6.71
C LYS A 212 5.25 -0.14 6.33
N ILE A 213 5.27 0.98 7.03
CA ILE A 213 4.47 2.18 6.74
C ILE A 213 5.37 3.21 6.08
N LEU A 214 5.01 3.64 4.87
CA LEU A 214 5.75 4.66 4.14
C LEU A 214 5.34 6.06 4.61
N SER A 215 6.33 6.94 4.82
CA SER A 215 6.05 8.32 5.21
C SER A 215 5.34 9.10 4.11
N PRO A 216 4.28 9.86 4.41
CA PRO A 216 3.63 10.73 3.45
C PRO A 216 4.37 12.06 3.24
N VAL A 217 5.42 12.36 4.02
CA VAL A 217 6.13 13.63 4.01
C VAL A 217 7.58 13.46 4.46
N SER A 218 8.47 14.32 3.96
CA SER A 218 9.83 14.49 4.48
C SER A 218 9.86 15.56 5.57
N GLY A 219 10.75 15.39 6.57
CA GLY A 219 10.95 16.38 7.63
C GLY A 219 11.38 15.80 8.95
N SER A 220 11.56 16.68 9.94
CA SER A 220 12.07 16.35 11.28
C SER A 220 10.96 15.94 12.22
N ILE A 221 11.14 14.80 12.90
CA ILE A 221 10.22 14.33 13.94
C ILE A 221 10.36 15.21 15.18
N VAL A 222 9.29 15.91 15.57
CA VAL A 222 9.26 16.73 16.80
C VAL A 222 8.57 16.03 17.95
N GLU A 223 7.69 15.09 17.65
CA GLU A 223 6.97 14.32 18.68
C GLU A 223 6.60 12.93 18.16
N ILE A 224 6.75 11.93 19.02
CA ILE A 224 6.26 10.57 18.82
C ILE A 224 5.09 10.34 19.76
N ASN A 225 4.01 9.77 19.27
CA ASN A 225 2.84 9.49 20.11
C ASN A 225 3.16 8.47 21.21
N GLN A 226 3.28 8.96 22.45
CA GLN A 226 3.62 8.12 23.58
C GLN A 226 2.49 7.17 24.00
N GLU A 227 1.23 7.49 23.68
CA GLU A 227 0.09 6.62 23.98
C GLU A 227 0.14 5.35 23.15
N LEU A 228 0.53 5.46 21.87
CA LEU A 228 0.71 4.29 21.00
C LEU A 228 1.88 3.39 21.42
N LYS A 229 2.94 3.96 22.04
CA LYS A 229 4.03 3.15 22.59
C LYS A 229 3.57 2.28 23.75
N GLN A 230 2.57 2.75 24.52
CA GLN A 230 2.01 2.01 25.64
C GLN A 230 0.91 1.05 25.21
N ASN A 231 0.16 1.42 24.18
CA ASN A 231 -0.98 0.67 23.69
C ASN A 231 -1.12 0.78 22.17
N ALA A 232 -0.49 -0.12 21.43
CA ALA A 232 -0.53 -0.15 19.96
C ALA A 232 -1.97 -0.30 19.42
N SER A 233 -2.88 -0.99 20.15
CA SER A 233 -4.26 -1.19 19.68
C SER A 233 -5.09 0.09 19.60
N LEU A 234 -4.60 1.20 20.16
CA LEU A 234 -5.28 2.49 20.05
C LEU A 234 -5.41 2.96 18.59
N ILE A 235 -4.39 2.69 17.76
CA ILE A 235 -4.41 3.05 16.34
C ILE A 235 -5.54 2.32 15.57
N GLU A 236 -5.92 1.10 15.99
CA GLU A 236 -7.01 0.33 15.38
C GLU A 236 -8.39 0.86 15.79
N LYS A 237 -8.48 1.48 16.98
CA LYS A 237 -9.74 2.02 17.53
C LYS A 237 -10.03 3.43 17.03
N ASP A 238 -9.02 4.24 16.90
CA ASP A 238 -9.13 5.64 16.46
C ASP A 238 -7.92 6.02 15.59
N PRO A 239 -7.88 5.57 14.32
CA PRO A 239 -6.71 5.75 13.46
C PRO A 239 -6.43 7.21 13.09
N PHE A 240 -7.43 8.11 13.17
CA PHE A 240 -7.32 9.46 12.61
C PHE A 240 -7.16 10.59 13.64
N PHE A 241 -7.53 10.37 14.90
CA PHE A 241 -7.44 11.41 15.94
C PHE A 241 -6.45 11.06 17.03
N GLN A 242 -6.53 9.85 17.61
CA GLN A 242 -5.61 9.40 18.65
C GLN A 242 -4.47 8.53 18.09
N GLY A 243 -4.67 7.92 16.90
CA GLY A 243 -3.74 6.99 16.28
C GLY A 243 -2.66 7.62 15.39
N TRP A 244 -2.33 8.92 15.59
CA TRP A 244 -1.19 9.50 14.88
C TRP A 244 0.13 8.90 15.39
N LEU A 245 1.10 8.72 14.48
CA LEU A 245 2.43 8.18 14.79
C LEU A 245 3.40 9.28 15.23
N TYR A 246 3.46 10.33 14.40
CA TYR A 246 4.43 11.42 14.52
C TYR A 246 3.78 12.78 14.30
N ARG A 247 4.30 13.79 15.03
CA ARG A 247 4.23 15.19 14.65
C ARG A 247 5.54 15.56 13.97
N VAL A 248 5.48 16.19 12.80
CA VAL A 248 6.61 16.45 11.92
C VAL A 248 6.63 17.92 11.51
N ILE A 249 7.81 18.54 11.48
CA ILE A 249 8.04 19.79 10.77
C ILE A 249 8.47 19.41 9.35
N PRO A 250 7.63 19.63 8.33
CA PRO A 250 7.92 19.23 6.96
C PRO A 250 9.00 20.13 6.33
N GLU A 251 9.82 19.58 5.43
CA GLU A 251 10.82 20.35 4.65
C GLU A 251 10.16 21.17 3.55
N ASP A 252 9.40 20.53 2.67
CA ASP A 252 8.69 21.16 1.55
C ASP A 252 7.29 20.55 1.37
N LEU A 253 6.40 20.92 2.27
CA LEU A 253 5.02 20.42 2.25
C LEU A 253 4.26 20.81 0.97
N GLU A 254 4.57 21.97 0.38
CA GLU A 254 3.89 22.43 -0.83
C GLU A 254 4.23 21.56 -2.04
N TYR A 255 5.49 21.18 -2.18
CA TYR A 255 5.94 20.29 -3.24
C TYR A 255 5.43 18.87 -3.02
N GLU A 256 5.62 18.30 -1.84
CA GLU A 256 5.30 16.90 -1.53
C GLU A 256 3.80 16.62 -1.47
N SER A 257 2.97 17.60 -1.09
CA SER A 257 1.51 17.43 -1.08
C SER A 257 0.91 17.21 -2.47
N LYS A 258 1.62 17.55 -3.55
CA LYS A 258 1.20 17.26 -4.94
C LYS A 258 1.19 15.75 -5.24
N ASN A 259 1.96 14.98 -4.48
CA ASN A 259 2.07 13.53 -4.58
C ASN A 259 1.09 12.79 -3.65
N LEU A 260 0.26 13.52 -2.91
CA LEU A 260 -0.72 12.94 -2.01
C LEU A 260 -2.13 13.03 -2.58
N ILE A 261 -2.93 12.03 -2.27
CA ILE A 261 -4.35 12.00 -2.67
C ILE A 261 -5.16 12.74 -1.60
N PRO A 262 -5.90 13.82 -1.94
CA PRO A 262 -6.80 14.47 -1.00
C PRO A 262 -7.91 13.51 -0.56
N CYS A 263 -8.13 13.31 0.73
CA CYS A 263 -9.17 12.40 1.24
C CYS A 263 -10.59 12.91 0.96
N SER A 264 -10.75 14.17 0.55
CA SER A 264 -12.01 14.71 0.04
C SER A 264 -12.46 14.05 -1.28
N SER A 265 -11.57 13.41 -2.02
CA SER A 265 -11.88 12.68 -3.26
C SER A 265 -12.48 11.28 -3.04
N ASP A 266 -12.46 10.78 -1.80
CA ASP A 266 -12.94 9.44 -1.43
C ASP A 266 -14.48 9.39 -1.19
N ARG A 267 -15.23 10.38 -1.68
CA ARG A 267 -16.69 10.52 -1.49
C ARG A 267 -17.48 9.92 -2.63
#